data_336d8d940a9f0503efe86827ab5461e6
#
_entry.id   336d8d940a9f0503efe86827ab5461e6
#
_cell.length_a   1.000
_cell.length_b   1.000
_cell.length_c   1.000
_cell.angle_alpha   90.00
_cell.angle_beta   90.00
_cell.angle_gamma   90.00
#
_symmetry.space_group_name_H-M   'P 1'
#
loop_
_entity.id
_entity.type
_entity.pdbx_description
1 polymer ?
#
loop_
_entity_poly.entity_id
_entity_poly.type
_entity_poly.pdbx_seq_one_letter_code
_entity_poly.pdbx_strand_id
1 'polypeptide(L)'
;IVRTESVRQPEDGPPRFAGTVLTDGGSPILESGFIVSQNIDFQPNLHLIAQPGESPQAFTATPQEDQLEPGKLYYYRAYAVNAVGGNYGSLKKFRVPEQSDAWWARMPAVGGGWRDSEWFGTFRRHANTEWIYHAQLGWVYALSDQEDGLWLWSKEDGWLWTKPGVLPHLWKHRTGNWLYLMGSRDGKPVFHDYATGLAR
;
A
#
# COMPACT_ATOMS: atom_id res chain seq x y z
N ILE A 1 -22.80 -25.14 3.25
CA ILE A 1 -21.39 -25.33 3.68
C ILE A 1 -20.56 -24.15 3.16
N VAL A 2 -19.81 -23.54 4.04
CA VAL A 2 -18.95 -22.37 3.73
C VAL A 2 -17.49 -22.74 3.93
N ARG A 3 -16.62 -22.26 3.05
CA ARG A 3 -15.16 -22.40 3.17
C ARG A 3 -14.52 -21.02 3.39
N THR A 4 -13.68 -20.93 4.42
CA THR A 4 -12.82 -19.76 4.69
C THR A 4 -11.53 -19.92 3.89
N GLU A 5 -11.24 -18.98 3.00
CA GLU A 5 -9.98 -18.95 2.25
C GLU A 5 -8.91 -18.18 3.03
N SER A 6 -7.66 -18.24 2.56
CA SER A 6 -6.57 -17.44 3.16
C SER A 6 -6.72 -15.97 2.78
N VAL A 7 -6.42 -15.08 3.73
CA VAL A 7 -6.36 -13.63 3.47
C VAL A 7 -5.25 -13.37 2.44
N ARG A 8 -5.56 -12.54 1.46
CA ARG A 8 -4.56 -11.94 0.58
C ARG A 8 -4.18 -10.58 1.15
N GLN A 9 -2.89 -10.42 1.42
CA GLN A 9 -2.33 -9.14 1.82
C GLN A 9 -1.64 -8.53 0.61
N PRO A 10 -2.22 -7.52 -0.06
CA PRO A 10 -1.52 -6.81 -1.12
C PRO A 10 -0.31 -6.07 -0.52
N GLU A 11 0.68 -5.81 -1.34
CA GLU A 11 1.86 -5.01 -0.94
C GLU A 11 1.44 -3.61 -0.50
N ASP A 12 0.41 -3.08 -1.16
CA ASP A 12 -0.20 -1.78 -0.86
C ASP A 12 -1.71 -1.96 -0.71
N GLY A 13 -2.22 -1.67 0.47
CA GLY A 13 -3.65 -1.66 0.77
C GLY A 13 -4.09 -2.63 1.87
N PRO A 14 -5.36 -2.58 2.22
CA PRO A 14 -5.93 -3.40 3.28
C PRO A 14 -5.98 -4.88 2.91
N PRO A 15 -6.01 -5.78 3.91
CA PRO A 15 -6.13 -7.22 3.68
C PRO A 15 -7.47 -7.53 3.01
N ARG A 16 -7.45 -8.44 2.05
CA ARG A 16 -8.66 -8.92 1.36
C ARG A 16 -9.01 -10.31 1.83
N PHE A 17 -10.17 -10.43 2.47
CA PHE A 17 -10.76 -11.70 2.89
C PHE A 17 -11.47 -12.36 1.71
N ALA A 18 -11.38 -13.69 1.62
CA ALA A 18 -12.05 -14.46 0.60
C ALA A 18 -12.74 -15.70 1.20
N GLY A 19 -13.90 -16.04 0.67
CA GLY A 19 -14.69 -17.19 1.06
C GLY A 19 -15.44 -17.79 -0.11
N THR A 20 -15.89 -19.02 0.07
CA THR A 20 -16.66 -19.75 -0.96
C THR A 20 -17.84 -20.46 -0.30
N VAL A 21 -19.04 -20.31 -0.85
CA VAL A 21 -20.19 -21.15 -0.53
C VAL A 21 -20.09 -22.43 -1.35
N LEU A 22 -19.84 -23.55 -0.71
CA LEU A 22 -19.74 -24.86 -1.38
C LEU A 22 -21.10 -25.46 -1.70
N THR A 23 -22.08 -25.18 -0.84
CA THR A 23 -23.50 -25.50 -1.08
C THR A 23 -24.38 -24.59 -0.25
N ASP A 24 -25.48 -24.16 -0.82
CA ASP A 24 -26.52 -23.33 -0.16
C ASP A 24 -27.53 -24.16 0.62
N GLY A 25 -27.47 -25.48 0.51
CA GLY A 25 -28.43 -26.38 1.17
C GLY A 25 -29.84 -26.37 0.55
N GLY A 26 -29.96 -25.88 -0.70
CA GLY A 26 -31.22 -25.75 -1.40
C GLY A 26 -32.02 -24.47 -1.07
N SER A 27 -31.40 -23.50 -0.44
CA SER A 27 -32.01 -22.20 -0.14
C SER A 27 -31.02 -21.07 -0.50
N PRO A 28 -31.47 -20.07 -1.25
CA PRO A 28 -30.61 -18.96 -1.68
C PRO A 28 -29.90 -18.26 -0.52
N ILE A 29 -28.63 -17.91 -0.72
CA ILE A 29 -27.88 -17.14 0.26
C ILE A 29 -28.42 -15.71 0.32
N LEU A 30 -28.73 -15.25 1.52
CA LEU A 30 -29.23 -13.92 1.80
C LEU A 30 -28.08 -12.95 2.15
N GLU A 31 -27.10 -13.46 2.89
CA GLU A 31 -25.93 -12.69 3.31
C GLU A 31 -24.71 -13.62 3.40
N SER A 32 -23.55 -13.09 3.07
CA SER A 32 -22.27 -13.71 3.32
C SER A 32 -21.23 -12.69 3.75
N GLY A 33 -20.20 -13.15 4.45
CA GLY A 33 -19.19 -12.24 4.99
C GLY A 33 -18.17 -12.93 5.85
N PHE A 34 -17.54 -12.12 6.71
CA PHE A 34 -16.53 -12.59 7.65
C PHE A 34 -16.76 -12.01 9.03
N ILE A 35 -16.55 -12.82 10.06
CA ILE A 35 -16.35 -12.32 11.41
C ILE A 35 -14.86 -12.34 11.71
N VAL A 36 -14.37 -11.23 12.26
CA VAL A 36 -12.96 -10.97 12.52
C VAL A 36 -12.81 -10.48 13.96
N SER A 37 -11.85 -10.99 14.72
CA SER A 37 -11.60 -10.59 16.11
C SER A 37 -10.14 -10.82 16.49
N GLN A 38 -9.64 -10.04 17.45
CA GLN A 38 -8.36 -10.31 18.09
C GLN A 38 -8.46 -11.50 19.08
N ASN A 39 -9.68 -11.87 19.49
CA ASN A 39 -9.95 -12.99 20.39
C ASN A 39 -10.49 -14.21 19.65
N ILE A 40 -10.07 -15.38 20.04
CA ILE A 40 -10.48 -16.65 19.43
C ILE A 40 -11.97 -16.99 19.66
N ASP A 41 -12.58 -16.43 20.71
CA ASP A 41 -14.01 -16.56 21.02
C ASP A 41 -14.90 -15.59 20.25
N PHE A 42 -14.29 -14.73 19.42
CA PHE A 42 -14.95 -13.68 18.65
C PHE A 42 -15.74 -12.67 19.50
N GLN A 43 -15.22 -12.30 20.69
CA GLN A 43 -15.78 -11.30 21.57
C GLN A 43 -14.73 -10.23 21.93
N PRO A 44 -14.86 -8.97 21.50
CA PRO A 44 -15.79 -8.46 20.49
C PRO A 44 -15.41 -8.90 19.07
N ASN A 45 -16.29 -8.70 18.12
CA ASN A 45 -16.00 -9.01 16.72
C ASN A 45 -16.38 -7.88 15.77
N LEU A 46 -15.74 -7.88 14.61
CA LEU A 46 -16.05 -7.04 13.45
C LEU A 46 -16.73 -7.92 12.40
N HIS A 47 -17.90 -7.47 11.93
CA HIS A 47 -18.58 -8.08 10.79
C HIS A 47 -18.19 -7.37 9.50
N LEU A 48 -17.63 -8.10 8.56
CA LEU A 48 -17.34 -7.63 7.22
C LEU A 48 -18.35 -8.26 6.25
N ILE A 49 -19.35 -7.49 5.82
CA ILE A 49 -20.31 -7.94 4.81
C ILE A 49 -19.59 -8.04 3.47
N ALA A 50 -19.75 -9.18 2.80
CA ALA A 50 -19.02 -9.45 1.58
C ALA A 50 -19.72 -8.89 0.35
N GLN A 51 -18.91 -8.59 -0.66
CA GLN A 51 -19.33 -8.35 -2.04
C GLN A 51 -19.26 -9.66 -2.85
N PRO A 52 -20.11 -9.83 -3.88
CA PRO A 52 -20.00 -10.94 -4.80
C PRO A 52 -18.58 -11.03 -5.38
N GLY A 53 -18.05 -12.25 -5.48
CA GLY A 53 -16.75 -12.51 -6.08
C GLY A 53 -16.83 -12.80 -7.58
N GLU A 54 -15.74 -13.33 -8.13
CA GLU A 54 -15.62 -13.67 -9.56
C GLU A 54 -16.52 -14.84 -10.00
N SER A 55 -17.05 -15.62 -9.06
CA SER A 55 -18.02 -16.70 -9.32
C SER A 55 -19.22 -16.54 -8.39
N PRO A 56 -20.39 -17.11 -8.75
CA PRO A 56 -21.63 -16.99 -7.94
C PRO A 56 -21.48 -17.49 -6.50
N GLN A 57 -20.53 -18.38 -6.25
CA GLN A 57 -20.28 -18.93 -4.91
C GLN A 57 -19.14 -18.23 -4.18
N ALA A 58 -18.28 -17.50 -4.87
CA ALA A 58 -17.17 -16.80 -4.25
C ALA A 58 -17.61 -15.42 -3.74
N PHE A 59 -17.07 -15.02 -2.61
CA PHE A 59 -17.32 -13.70 -2.04
C PHE A 59 -16.06 -13.16 -1.37
N THR A 60 -15.95 -11.85 -1.31
CA THR A 60 -14.79 -11.16 -0.74
C THR A 60 -15.23 -10.00 0.13
N ALA A 61 -14.42 -9.65 1.10
CA ALA A 61 -14.58 -8.42 1.87
C ALA A 61 -13.23 -7.77 2.15
N THR A 62 -13.23 -6.45 2.17
CA THR A 62 -12.08 -5.63 2.52
C THR A 62 -12.51 -4.75 3.69
N PRO A 63 -11.79 -4.75 4.81
CA PRO A 63 -12.07 -3.85 5.91
C PRO A 63 -11.88 -2.40 5.47
N GLN A 64 -12.62 -1.49 6.10
CA GLN A 64 -12.38 -0.06 5.95
C GLN A 64 -11.04 0.30 6.61
N GLU A 65 -10.52 1.46 6.25
CA GLU A 65 -9.34 2.04 6.88
C GLU A 65 -9.57 2.13 8.40
N ASP A 66 -8.55 1.83 9.19
CA ASP A 66 -8.56 1.82 10.66
C ASP A 66 -9.43 0.74 11.37
N GLN A 67 -10.12 -0.14 10.64
CA GLN A 67 -10.86 -1.24 11.28
C GLN A 67 -9.97 -2.36 11.83
N LEU A 68 -8.73 -2.46 11.33
CA LEU A 68 -7.75 -3.45 11.79
C LEU A 68 -6.46 -2.75 12.20
N GLU A 69 -6.00 -3.02 13.40
CA GLU A 69 -4.78 -2.43 13.96
C GLU A 69 -3.52 -3.07 13.36
N PRO A 70 -2.55 -2.25 12.85
CA PRO A 70 -1.26 -2.76 12.38
C PRO A 70 -0.52 -3.59 13.45
N GLY A 71 0.19 -4.63 13.01
CA GLY A 71 0.97 -5.52 13.88
C GLY A 71 0.16 -6.51 14.71
N LYS A 72 -1.16 -6.41 14.76
CA LYS A 72 -2.02 -7.29 15.57
C LYS A 72 -2.35 -8.61 14.88
N LEU A 73 -2.55 -9.64 15.69
CA LEU A 73 -3.04 -10.94 15.25
C LEU A 73 -4.57 -10.94 15.32
N TYR A 74 -5.20 -11.39 14.24
CA TYR A 74 -6.65 -11.56 14.16
C TYR A 74 -7.00 -13.00 13.82
N TYR A 75 -8.11 -13.46 14.41
CA TYR A 75 -8.83 -14.67 14.05
C TYR A 75 -9.98 -14.30 13.14
N TYR A 76 -10.27 -15.14 12.15
CA TYR A 76 -11.40 -14.89 11.24
C TYR A 76 -11.98 -16.18 10.72
N ARG A 77 -13.24 -16.12 10.33
CA ARG A 77 -13.93 -17.16 9.58
C ARG A 77 -14.98 -16.55 8.67
N ALA A 78 -15.19 -17.19 7.51
CA ALA A 78 -16.27 -16.85 6.62
C ALA A 78 -17.61 -17.32 7.20
N TYR A 79 -18.70 -16.64 6.87
CA TYR A 79 -20.05 -17.08 7.14
C TYR A 79 -20.95 -16.87 5.92
N ALA A 80 -22.03 -17.63 5.87
CA ALA A 80 -23.15 -17.38 4.97
C ALA A 80 -24.45 -17.74 5.66
N VAL A 81 -25.50 -16.97 5.39
CA VAL A 81 -26.83 -17.09 5.98
C VAL A 81 -27.86 -17.23 4.87
N ASN A 82 -28.82 -18.14 5.05
CA ASN A 82 -29.99 -18.28 4.21
C ASN A 82 -31.26 -18.37 5.08
N ALA A 83 -32.43 -18.61 4.48
CA ALA A 83 -33.69 -18.69 5.21
C ALA A 83 -33.75 -19.88 6.22
N VAL A 84 -32.89 -20.88 6.08
CA VAL A 84 -32.82 -22.06 6.96
C VAL A 84 -31.89 -21.80 8.16
N GLY A 85 -30.86 -20.95 8.00
CA GLY A 85 -29.92 -20.62 9.07
C GLY A 85 -28.55 -20.19 8.56
N GLY A 86 -27.62 -19.99 9.52
CA GLY A 86 -26.25 -19.59 9.24
C GLY A 86 -25.27 -20.75 9.34
N ASN A 87 -24.21 -20.69 8.55
CA ASN A 87 -23.11 -21.64 8.60
C ASN A 87 -21.77 -20.90 8.54
N TYR A 88 -20.75 -21.44 9.22
CA TYR A 88 -19.42 -20.85 9.31
C TYR A 88 -18.38 -21.79 8.65
N GLY A 89 -17.41 -21.18 8.01
CA GLY A 89 -16.21 -21.86 7.54
C GLY A 89 -15.19 -22.09 8.67
N SER A 90 -14.08 -22.73 8.31
CA SER A 90 -12.99 -23.02 9.26
C SER A 90 -12.39 -21.74 9.83
N LEU A 91 -11.99 -21.81 11.11
CA LEU A 91 -11.22 -20.77 11.78
C LEU A 91 -9.85 -20.61 11.12
N LYS A 92 -9.47 -19.40 10.83
CA LYS A 92 -8.14 -19.01 10.38
C LYS A 92 -7.62 -17.84 11.18
N LYS A 93 -6.33 -17.56 11.03
CA LYS A 93 -5.67 -16.41 11.65
C LYS A 93 -4.75 -15.73 10.65
N PHE A 94 -4.57 -14.42 10.81
CA PHE A 94 -3.59 -13.63 10.08
C PHE A 94 -3.07 -12.51 10.98
N ARG A 95 -1.87 -12.02 10.67
CA ARG A 95 -1.32 -10.83 11.33
C ARG A 95 -1.41 -9.68 10.34
N VAL A 96 -1.99 -8.55 10.79
CA VAL A 96 -1.92 -7.31 10.02
C VAL A 96 -0.44 -6.86 9.99
N PRO A 97 0.14 -6.55 8.82
CA PRO A 97 1.49 -6.02 8.78
C PRO A 97 1.65 -4.80 9.69
N GLU A 98 2.81 -4.66 10.27
CA GLU A 98 3.13 -3.42 10.98
C GLU A 98 3.11 -2.24 9.99
N GLN A 99 2.62 -1.10 10.45
CA GLN A 99 2.68 0.11 9.64
C GLN A 99 4.16 0.46 9.48
N SER A 100 4.61 0.57 8.25
CA SER A 100 5.98 0.97 7.97
C SER A 100 6.16 2.46 8.31
N ASP A 101 7.16 2.80 9.10
CA ASP A 101 7.58 4.19 9.34
C ASP A 101 8.38 4.77 8.15
N ALA A 102 8.49 4.01 7.06
CA ALA A 102 9.19 4.47 5.87
C ALA A 102 8.50 5.71 5.30
N TRP A 103 9.29 6.67 4.84
CA TRP A 103 8.82 7.96 4.33
C TRP A 103 7.76 7.85 3.22
N TRP A 104 7.78 6.75 2.47
CA TRP A 104 6.86 6.47 1.37
C TRP A 104 5.57 5.73 1.78
N ALA A 105 5.50 5.19 3.01
CA ALA A 105 4.43 4.26 3.40
C ALA A 105 3.03 4.88 3.38
N ARG A 106 2.91 6.18 3.65
CA ARG A 106 1.64 6.92 3.68
C ARG A 106 1.26 7.53 2.32
N MET A 107 2.08 7.34 1.28
CA MET A 107 1.78 7.90 -0.03
C MET A 107 0.83 6.97 -0.80
N PRO A 108 -0.23 7.52 -1.45
CA PRO A 108 -1.23 6.73 -2.16
C PRO A 108 -0.62 5.83 -3.23
N ALA A 109 -1.06 4.58 -3.30
CA ALA A 109 -0.75 3.67 -4.38
C ALA A 109 -1.66 3.98 -5.59
N VAL A 110 -1.04 4.11 -6.77
CA VAL A 110 -1.76 4.41 -8.02
C VAL A 110 -1.74 3.23 -9.02
N GLY A 111 -1.37 2.05 -8.54
CA GLY A 111 -1.35 0.79 -9.30
C GLY A 111 0.02 0.46 -9.89
N GLY A 112 0.25 -0.83 -10.20
CA GLY A 112 1.50 -1.31 -10.79
C GLY A 112 2.75 -1.09 -9.93
N GLY A 113 2.59 -0.96 -8.60
CA GLY A 113 3.67 -0.66 -7.67
C GLY A 113 4.11 0.82 -7.67
N TRP A 114 3.38 1.70 -8.35
CA TRP A 114 3.60 3.13 -8.34
C TRP A 114 2.87 3.79 -7.16
N ARG A 115 3.49 4.84 -6.63
CA ARG A 115 2.93 5.73 -5.60
C ARG A 115 2.93 7.15 -6.11
N ASP A 116 1.99 7.94 -5.63
CA ASP A 116 1.91 9.36 -5.94
C ASP A 116 2.01 10.19 -4.67
N SER A 117 2.79 11.25 -4.76
CA SER A 117 2.98 12.19 -3.66
C SER A 117 2.75 13.60 -4.18
N GLU A 118 1.88 14.36 -3.52
CA GLU A 118 1.57 15.74 -3.91
C GLU A 118 2.83 16.62 -4.08
N TRP A 119 3.83 16.41 -3.23
CA TRP A 119 5.02 17.25 -3.24
C TRP A 119 6.20 16.64 -3.97
N PHE A 120 6.37 15.29 -3.89
CA PHE A 120 7.51 14.60 -4.48
C PHE A 120 7.23 14.08 -5.89
N GLY A 121 5.96 13.87 -6.23
CA GLY A 121 5.53 13.33 -7.52
C GLY A 121 5.48 11.80 -7.52
N THR A 122 5.37 11.21 -8.72
CA THR A 122 5.11 9.79 -8.91
C THR A 122 6.41 8.99 -8.94
N PHE A 123 6.47 7.90 -8.18
CA PHE A 123 7.63 7.01 -8.12
C PHE A 123 7.21 5.56 -7.90
N ARG A 124 8.11 4.63 -8.20
CA ARG A 124 7.97 3.20 -7.94
C ARG A 124 9.19 2.67 -7.21
N ARG A 125 8.97 1.89 -6.17
CA ARG A 125 10.02 1.24 -5.39
C ARG A 125 10.63 0.05 -6.14
N HIS A 126 11.90 -0.22 -5.89
CA HIS A 126 12.57 -1.43 -6.35
C HIS A 126 12.68 -2.44 -5.20
N ALA A 127 11.75 -3.39 -5.18
CA ALA A 127 11.70 -4.45 -4.16
C ALA A 127 11.84 -3.90 -2.71
N ASN A 128 12.58 -4.60 -1.86
CA ASN A 128 12.82 -4.23 -0.46
C ASN A 128 14.10 -3.39 -0.30
N THR A 129 14.32 -2.44 -1.19
CA THR A 129 15.49 -1.54 -1.16
C THR A 129 15.04 -0.09 -1.08
N GLU A 130 15.98 0.80 -0.79
CA GLU A 130 15.75 2.26 -0.83
C GLU A 130 15.89 2.84 -2.25
N TRP A 131 16.12 2.01 -3.26
CA TRP A 131 16.07 2.44 -4.65
C TRP A 131 14.65 2.66 -5.12
N ILE A 132 14.43 3.79 -5.74
CA ILE A 132 13.17 4.14 -6.40
C ILE A 132 13.42 4.56 -7.84
N TYR A 133 12.44 4.33 -8.69
CA TYR A 133 12.36 4.97 -10.00
C TYR A 133 11.34 6.11 -9.92
N HIS A 134 11.83 7.34 -9.96
CA HIS A 134 11.01 8.54 -9.95
C HIS A 134 10.71 9.00 -11.38
N ALA A 135 9.48 9.42 -11.67
CA ALA A 135 9.05 9.75 -13.03
C ALA A 135 9.90 10.83 -13.72
N GLN A 136 10.45 11.78 -12.97
CA GLN A 136 11.28 12.86 -13.49
C GLN A 136 12.77 12.70 -13.19
N LEU A 137 13.13 12.08 -12.05
CA LEU A 137 14.52 11.95 -11.62
C LEU A 137 15.19 10.64 -12.09
N GLY A 138 14.39 9.68 -12.62
CA GLY A 138 14.89 8.36 -12.96
C GLY A 138 15.25 7.54 -11.70
N TRP A 139 16.27 6.70 -11.79
CA TRP A 139 16.72 5.88 -10.66
C TRP A 139 17.49 6.69 -9.64
N VAL A 140 16.97 6.74 -8.41
CA VAL A 140 17.61 7.38 -7.27
C VAL A 140 17.50 6.48 -6.02
N TYR A 141 18.51 6.54 -5.17
CA TYR A 141 18.48 5.95 -3.83
C TYR A 141 17.95 7.01 -2.87
N ALA A 142 16.84 6.74 -2.18
CA ALA A 142 16.09 7.73 -1.43
C ALA A 142 16.06 7.41 0.07
N LEU A 143 16.53 8.33 0.89
CA LEU A 143 16.51 8.25 2.35
C LEU A 143 15.76 9.44 2.94
N SER A 144 14.99 9.20 4.01
CA SER A 144 14.46 10.27 4.84
C SER A 144 15.59 11.03 5.54
N ASP A 145 15.45 12.33 5.69
CA ASP A 145 16.33 13.14 6.54
C ASP A 145 15.91 13.10 8.02
N GLN A 146 14.93 12.23 8.36
CA GLN A 146 14.30 12.06 9.69
C GLN A 146 13.35 13.22 10.09
N GLU A 147 13.10 14.16 9.20
CA GLU A 147 12.08 15.19 9.30
C GLU A 147 11.07 15.01 8.17
N ASP A 148 10.89 16.01 7.33
CA ASP A 148 9.96 16.00 6.21
C ASP A 148 10.63 15.93 4.84
N GLY A 149 11.96 15.90 4.80
CA GLY A 149 12.78 15.93 3.60
C GLY A 149 13.35 14.58 3.18
N LEU A 150 13.93 14.57 1.99
CA LEU A 150 14.58 13.41 1.39
C LEU A 150 16.00 13.73 0.92
N TRP A 151 16.91 12.81 1.22
CA TRP A 151 18.19 12.67 0.59
C TRP A 151 18.08 11.70 -0.60
N LEU A 152 18.43 12.17 -1.77
CA LEU A 152 18.36 11.42 -3.03
C LEU A 152 19.75 11.27 -3.60
N TRP A 153 20.19 10.06 -3.89
CA TRP A 153 21.47 9.82 -4.49
C TRP A 153 21.34 9.27 -5.91
N SER A 154 22.11 9.81 -6.83
CA SER A 154 22.33 9.27 -8.17
C SER A 154 23.80 9.19 -8.49
N LYS A 155 24.15 8.35 -9.47
CA LYS A 155 25.55 8.20 -9.90
C LYS A 155 26.12 9.50 -10.49
N GLU A 156 25.29 10.24 -11.19
CA GLU A 156 25.65 11.48 -11.90
C GLU A 156 25.84 12.66 -10.96
N ASP A 157 24.90 12.82 -10.00
CA ASP A 157 24.83 14.01 -9.17
C ASP A 157 25.36 13.84 -7.75
N GLY A 158 25.50 12.57 -7.29
CA GLY A 158 25.74 12.29 -5.88
C GLY A 158 24.51 12.60 -5.04
N TRP A 159 24.71 13.03 -3.80
CA TRP A 159 23.61 13.36 -2.89
C TRP A 159 22.98 14.70 -3.20
N LEU A 160 21.66 14.68 -3.38
CA LEU A 160 20.76 15.81 -3.50
C LEU A 160 19.80 15.80 -2.33
N TRP A 161 19.45 16.95 -1.78
CA TRP A 161 18.44 17.07 -0.74
C TRP A 161 17.28 17.96 -1.19
N THR A 162 16.06 17.59 -0.80
CA THR A 162 14.86 18.40 -1.03
C THR A 162 13.79 18.07 0.02
N LYS A 163 12.73 18.88 0.08
CA LYS A 163 11.58 18.65 0.95
C LYS A 163 10.30 19.30 0.42
N PRO A 164 9.11 19.07 1.06
CA PRO A 164 7.89 19.80 0.74
C PRO A 164 8.11 21.32 0.72
N GLY A 165 7.62 21.98 -0.34
CA GLY A 165 7.79 23.41 -0.55
C GLY A 165 9.17 23.85 -1.04
N VAL A 166 10.16 22.96 -1.11
CA VAL A 166 11.48 23.20 -1.69
C VAL A 166 11.57 22.64 -3.10
N LEU A 167 11.10 21.40 -3.32
CA LEU A 167 11.02 20.85 -4.68
C LEU A 167 10.16 21.79 -5.56
N PRO A 168 10.61 22.14 -6.78
CA PRO A 168 11.60 21.48 -7.63
C PRO A 168 13.07 21.91 -7.42
N HIS A 169 13.40 22.59 -6.35
CA HIS A 169 14.81 22.89 -6.02
C HIS A 169 15.42 21.71 -5.24
N LEU A 170 16.67 21.37 -5.57
CA LEU A 170 17.45 20.33 -4.91
C LEU A 170 18.83 20.89 -4.53
N TRP A 171 19.20 20.68 -3.28
CA TRP A 171 20.53 21.04 -2.78
C TRP A 171 21.54 19.95 -3.15
N LYS A 172 22.57 20.30 -3.91
CA LYS A 172 23.63 19.39 -4.30
C LYS A 172 24.75 19.42 -3.24
N HIS A 173 24.81 18.36 -2.43
CA HIS A 173 25.71 18.29 -1.30
C HIS A 173 27.19 18.42 -1.69
N ARG A 174 27.63 17.76 -2.76
CA ARG A 174 29.03 17.73 -3.19
C ARG A 174 29.60 19.09 -3.56
N THR A 175 28.79 19.97 -4.12
CA THR A 175 29.22 21.28 -4.64
C THR A 175 28.68 22.45 -3.85
N GLY A 176 27.76 22.22 -2.91
CA GLY A 176 27.16 23.25 -2.07
C GLY A 176 26.35 24.28 -2.87
N ASN A 177 25.63 23.84 -3.90
CA ASN A 177 24.80 24.71 -4.73
C ASN A 177 23.41 24.11 -5.00
N TRP A 178 22.52 24.95 -5.45
CA TRP A 178 21.16 24.55 -5.81
C TRP A 178 21.06 24.14 -7.27
N LEU A 179 20.21 23.16 -7.51
CA LEU A 179 19.73 22.74 -8.82
C LEU A 179 18.22 22.98 -8.87
N TYR A 180 17.69 23.35 -10.02
CA TYR A 180 16.26 23.43 -10.28
C TYR A 180 15.88 22.33 -11.27
N LEU A 181 14.96 21.45 -10.88
CA LEU A 181 14.46 20.39 -11.76
C LEU A 181 13.49 20.99 -12.78
N MET A 182 13.92 21.03 -14.03
CA MET A 182 13.12 21.56 -15.15
C MET A 182 12.18 20.49 -15.73
N GLY A 183 12.42 19.21 -15.45
CA GLY A 183 11.69 18.06 -15.96
C GLY A 183 12.62 16.91 -16.32
N SER A 184 12.20 16.06 -17.25
CA SER A 184 13.03 14.95 -17.75
C SER A 184 13.07 14.89 -19.26
N ARG A 185 14.19 14.40 -19.82
CA ARG A 185 14.36 14.11 -21.23
C ARG A 185 15.01 12.73 -21.36
N ASP A 186 14.39 11.85 -22.15
CA ASP A 186 14.88 10.47 -22.37
C ASP A 186 15.10 9.68 -21.06
N GLY A 187 14.18 9.89 -20.06
CA GLY A 187 14.25 9.22 -18.77
C GLY A 187 15.35 9.75 -17.83
N LYS A 188 15.97 10.88 -18.15
CA LYS A 188 16.98 11.54 -17.32
C LYS A 188 16.49 12.91 -16.87
N PRO A 189 16.80 13.33 -15.62
CA PRO A 189 16.46 14.67 -15.16
C PRO A 189 17.21 15.73 -15.95
N VAL A 190 16.54 16.85 -16.17
CA VAL A 190 17.15 18.06 -16.71
C VAL A 190 17.15 19.12 -15.62
N PHE A 191 18.34 19.58 -15.24
CA PHE A 191 18.50 20.59 -14.20
C PHE A 191 18.98 21.92 -14.76
N HIS A 192 18.51 23.01 -14.22
CA HIS A 192 19.21 24.29 -14.24
C HIS A 192 20.13 24.34 -13.03
N ASP A 193 21.41 24.51 -13.27
CA ASP A 193 22.45 24.60 -12.24
C ASP A 193 22.73 26.06 -11.88
N TYR A 194 22.36 26.48 -10.67
CA TYR A 194 22.52 27.89 -10.25
C TYR A 194 23.99 28.32 -10.10
N ALA A 195 24.92 27.40 -9.94
CA ALA A 195 26.35 27.77 -9.88
C ALA A 195 26.94 28.11 -11.26
N THR A 196 26.43 27.48 -12.32
CA THR A 196 26.92 27.69 -13.69
C THR A 196 25.99 28.55 -14.53
N GLY A 197 24.73 28.67 -14.14
CA GLY A 197 23.66 29.32 -14.91
C GLY A 197 23.20 28.52 -16.13
N LEU A 198 23.62 27.27 -16.28
CA LEU A 198 23.34 26.45 -17.44
C LEU A 198 22.38 25.31 -17.14
N ALA A 199 21.62 24.88 -18.17
CA ALA A 199 20.89 23.62 -18.14
C ALA A 199 21.84 22.45 -18.45
N ARG A 200 21.66 21.35 -17.79
CA ARG A 200 22.45 20.12 -17.96
C ARG A 200 21.61 18.87 -17.79
#